data_fe507cdff73f5185c9af080927dbabf9
#
_entry.id   fe507cdff73f5185c9af080927dbabf9
#
_cell.length_a   1.000
_cell.length_b   1.000
_cell.length_c   1.000
_cell.angle_alpha   90.00
_cell.angle_beta   90.00
_cell.angle_gamma   90.00
#
_symmetry.space_group_name_H-M   'P 1'
#
loop_
_entity.id
_entity.type
_entity.pdbx_description
1 polymer ?
#
loop_
_entity_poly.entity_id
_entity_poly.type
_entity_poly.pdbx_seq_one_letter_code
_entity_poly.pdbx_strand_id
1 'polypeptide(L)'
;MAKQLWKPGNMLYPLPAVMVSVGDKNGNKNILTVAWTGTICTNPAMVYISVRPERYSYEMIRQTNEFVINLATEKLIRATDYCGVRSGRDVDKWKKCI
;
A
#
# COMPACT_ATOMS: atom_id res chain seq x y z
N MET A 1 20.85 -26.86 -16.83
CA MET A 1 19.78 -26.57 -15.86
C MET A 1 18.42 -26.57 -16.57
N ALA A 2 17.51 -27.39 -16.09
CA ALA A 2 16.18 -27.47 -16.68
C ALA A 2 15.30 -26.29 -16.19
N LYS A 3 14.48 -25.78 -17.10
CA LYS A 3 13.51 -24.73 -16.79
C LYS A 3 12.11 -25.29 -16.93
N GLN A 4 11.20 -24.77 -16.13
CA GLN A 4 9.80 -25.19 -16.14
C GLN A 4 8.92 -24.00 -16.48
N LEU A 5 8.00 -24.20 -17.42
CA LEU A 5 7.04 -23.17 -17.80
C LEU A 5 5.82 -23.26 -16.88
N TRP A 6 5.44 -22.12 -16.31
CA TRP A 6 4.30 -22.02 -15.41
C TRP A 6 3.25 -21.08 -16.01
N LYS A 7 2.02 -21.24 -15.60
CA LYS A 7 0.96 -20.28 -15.93
C LYS A 7 1.29 -18.94 -15.28
N PRO A 8 0.94 -17.81 -15.93
CA PRO A 8 1.11 -16.51 -15.31
C PRO A 8 0.41 -16.42 -13.96
N GLY A 9 1.04 -15.82 -12.98
CA GLY A 9 0.49 -15.68 -11.64
C GLY A 9 1.36 -14.80 -10.76
N ASN A 10 0.91 -14.55 -9.54
CA ASN A 10 1.58 -13.70 -8.56
C ASN A 10 2.60 -14.54 -7.79
N MET A 11 3.70 -14.87 -8.44
CA MET A 11 4.66 -15.87 -7.95
C MET A 11 5.87 -15.28 -7.22
N LEU A 12 5.95 -13.96 -7.07
CA LEU A 12 7.09 -13.32 -6.42
C LEU A 12 6.84 -13.16 -4.93
N TYR A 13 7.31 -14.11 -4.15
CA TYR A 13 7.19 -14.13 -2.69
C TYR A 13 8.56 -14.44 -2.07
N PRO A 14 8.83 -13.97 -0.82
CA PRO A 14 7.98 -13.14 0.02
C PRO A 14 7.90 -11.69 -0.46
N LEU A 15 6.82 -11.00 -0.10
CA LEU A 15 6.61 -9.59 -0.41
C LEU A 15 6.61 -8.77 0.88
N PRO A 16 7.20 -7.57 0.87
CA PRO A 16 7.06 -6.66 2.00
C PRO A 16 5.63 -6.14 2.08
N ALA A 17 5.17 -5.83 3.28
CA ALA A 17 3.89 -5.16 3.48
C ALA A 17 4.15 -3.84 4.18
N VAL A 18 3.62 -2.76 3.61
CA VAL A 18 3.78 -1.41 4.17
C VAL A 18 2.41 -0.75 4.30
N MET A 19 2.31 0.23 5.19
CA MET A 19 1.11 1.05 5.29
C MET A 19 1.34 2.35 4.55
N VAL A 20 0.46 2.65 3.60
CA VAL A 20 0.54 3.88 2.82
C VAL A 20 -0.53 4.83 3.31
N SER A 21 -0.10 6.01 3.74
CA SER A 21 -1.01 7.05 4.21
C SER A 21 -1.15 8.14 3.16
N VAL A 22 -2.38 8.63 3.00
CA VAL A 22 -2.71 9.70 2.07
C VAL A 22 -3.66 10.67 2.75
N GLY A 23 -3.63 11.93 2.31
CA GLY A 23 -4.54 12.95 2.81
C GLY A 23 -4.65 14.07 1.80
N ASP A 24 -5.77 14.77 1.83
CA ASP A 24 -6.01 15.93 0.95
C ASP A 24 -6.19 17.21 1.77
N LYS A 25 -6.36 18.32 1.06
CA LYS A 25 -6.52 19.64 1.68
C LYS A 25 -7.85 19.80 2.41
N ASN A 26 -8.83 18.94 2.12
CA ASN A 26 -10.15 18.99 2.71
C ASN A 26 -10.27 18.17 3.99
N GLY A 27 -9.17 17.61 4.46
CA GLY A 27 -9.15 16.80 5.67
C GLY A 27 -9.49 15.34 5.47
N ASN A 28 -9.73 14.90 4.24
CA ASN A 28 -9.93 13.49 3.93
C ASN A 28 -8.58 12.78 4.02
N LYS A 29 -8.57 11.64 4.67
CA LYS A 29 -7.35 10.85 4.83
C LYS A 29 -7.67 9.37 4.93
N ASN A 30 -6.71 8.55 4.55
CA ASN A 30 -6.86 7.11 4.61
C ASN A 30 -5.50 6.44 4.75
N ILE A 31 -5.52 5.21 5.19
CA ILE A 31 -4.36 4.34 5.27
C ILE A 31 -4.73 3.03 4.57
N LEU A 32 -3.85 2.53 3.72
CA LEU A 32 -4.05 1.21 3.13
C LEU A 32 -2.76 0.41 3.22
N THR A 33 -2.91 -0.90 3.39
CA THR A 33 -1.79 -1.81 3.40
C THR A 33 -1.50 -2.25 1.98
N VAL A 34 -0.24 -2.13 1.58
CA VAL A 34 0.21 -2.45 0.23
C VAL A 34 1.35 -3.45 0.33
N ALA A 35 1.20 -4.59 -0.35
CA ALA A 35 2.27 -5.56 -0.52
C ALA A 35 2.91 -5.45 -1.91
N TRP A 36 2.19 -4.91 -2.88
CA TRP A 36 2.72 -4.71 -4.22
C TRP A 36 3.41 -3.36 -4.29
N THR A 37 4.63 -3.35 -3.77
CA THR A 37 5.49 -2.17 -3.65
C THR A 37 6.94 -2.60 -3.84
N GLY A 38 7.77 -1.68 -4.29
CA GLY A 38 9.17 -2.01 -4.50
C GLY A 38 9.99 -0.82 -4.92
N THR A 39 11.28 -1.09 -5.12
CA THR A 39 12.25 -0.12 -5.56
C THR A 39 12.38 -0.18 -7.08
N ILE A 40 12.36 0.98 -7.73
CA ILE A 40 12.53 1.08 -9.18
C ILE A 40 13.99 1.31 -9.51
N CYS A 41 14.63 2.30 -8.90
CA CYS A 41 16.01 2.63 -9.17
C CYS A 41 16.64 3.39 -8.00
N THR A 42 17.97 3.47 -8.03
CA THR A 42 18.77 4.04 -6.94
C THR A 42 19.07 5.51 -7.16
N ASN A 43 19.33 5.88 -8.39
CA ASN A 43 19.72 7.26 -8.74
C ASN A 43 19.03 7.70 -10.03
N PRO A 44 17.96 8.53 -9.95
CA PRO A 44 17.39 9.02 -8.69
C PRO A 44 16.70 7.91 -7.89
N ALA A 45 16.62 8.05 -6.59
CA ALA A 45 15.96 7.08 -5.74
C ALA A 45 14.45 7.08 -6.00
N MET A 46 13.92 5.96 -6.44
CA MET A 46 12.50 5.84 -6.81
C MET A 46 11.92 4.53 -6.31
N VAL A 47 10.73 4.62 -5.76
CA VAL A 47 9.94 3.47 -5.34
C VAL A 47 8.56 3.57 -5.97
N TYR A 48 7.83 2.48 -5.96
CA TYR A 48 6.48 2.46 -6.49
C TYR A 48 5.53 1.73 -5.54
N ILE A 49 4.25 2.04 -5.67
CA ILE A 49 3.17 1.23 -5.12
C ILE A 49 2.19 0.94 -6.25
N SER A 50 1.55 -0.22 -6.19
CA SER A 50 0.53 -0.60 -7.15
C SER A 50 -0.84 -0.48 -6.48
N VAL A 51 -1.68 0.42 -6.97
CA VAL A 51 -3.00 0.68 -6.37
C VAL A 51 -4.06 0.55 -7.46
N ARG A 52 -5.00 -0.38 -7.24
CA ARG A 52 -6.07 -0.62 -8.20
C ARG A 52 -7.10 0.52 -8.15
N PRO A 53 -7.73 0.86 -9.30
CA PRO A 53 -8.68 1.99 -9.35
C PRO A 53 -9.87 1.88 -8.40
N GLU A 54 -10.28 0.69 -8.02
CA GLU A 54 -11.39 0.49 -7.10
C GLU A 54 -11.05 0.72 -5.63
N ARG A 55 -9.77 0.91 -5.30
CA ARG A 55 -9.36 1.21 -3.92
C ARG A 55 -9.78 2.61 -3.52
N TYR A 56 -10.17 2.76 -2.25
CA TYR A 56 -10.63 4.04 -1.72
C TYR A 56 -9.58 5.15 -1.84
N SER A 57 -8.32 4.81 -1.65
CA SER A 57 -7.22 5.80 -1.71
C SER A 57 -6.81 6.18 -3.14
N TYR A 58 -7.28 5.47 -4.15
CA TYR A 58 -6.83 5.69 -5.53
C TYR A 58 -7.03 7.14 -5.99
N GLU A 59 -8.24 7.66 -5.82
CA GLU A 59 -8.54 9.04 -6.24
C GLU A 59 -7.80 10.08 -5.40
N MET A 60 -7.64 9.84 -4.11
CA MET A 60 -6.86 10.74 -3.26
C MET A 60 -5.43 10.87 -3.75
N ILE A 61 -4.79 9.75 -4.07
CA ILE A 61 -3.41 9.74 -4.57
C ILE A 61 -3.35 10.46 -5.92
N ARG A 62 -4.32 10.18 -6.78
CA ARG A 62 -4.37 10.78 -8.11
C ARG A 62 -4.52 12.29 -8.06
N GLN A 63 -5.34 12.80 -7.14
CA GLN A 63 -5.59 14.22 -6.99
C GLN A 63 -4.46 14.95 -6.29
N THR A 64 -3.86 14.35 -5.26
CA THR A 64 -2.81 14.99 -4.47
C THR A 64 -1.41 14.78 -5.04
N ASN A 65 -1.22 13.72 -5.83
CA ASN A 65 0.08 13.31 -6.38
C ASN A 65 1.13 13.03 -5.31
N GLU A 66 0.69 12.65 -4.11
CA GLU A 66 1.61 12.34 -3.02
C GLU A 66 1.06 11.26 -2.09
N PHE A 67 1.96 10.56 -1.45
CA PHE A 67 1.63 9.57 -0.43
C PHE A 67 2.86 9.34 0.43
N VAL A 68 2.66 8.72 1.59
CA VAL A 68 3.75 8.40 2.51
C VAL A 68 3.76 6.89 2.74
N ILE A 69 4.93 6.27 2.59
CA ILE A 69 5.13 4.86 2.88
C ILE A 69 5.63 4.73 4.31
N ASN A 70 4.91 3.97 5.13
CA ASN A 70 5.25 3.73 6.52
C ASN A 70 5.61 2.26 6.67
N LEU A 71 6.83 1.99 7.13
CA LEU A 71 7.29 0.63 7.31
C LEU A 71 6.56 0.00 8.50
N ALA A 72 6.13 -1.25 8.32
CA ALA A 72 5.47 -2.00 9.38
C ALA A 72 6.51 -2.44 10.41
N THR A 73 6.14 -2.33 11.68
CA THR A 73 6.95 -2.82 12.79
C THR A 73 6.18 -3.93 13.51
N GLU A 74 6.86 -4.63 14.41
CA GLU A 74 6.21 -5.66 15.23
C GLU A 74 5.01 -5.10 15.99
N LYS A 75 5.13 -3.88 16.52
CA LYS A 75 4.03 -3.21 17.24
C LYS A 75 2.85 -2.86 16.34
N LEU A 76 3.06 -2.74 15.04
CA LEU A 76 2.06 -2.32 14.09
C LEU A 76 1.48 -3.48 13.26
N ILE A 77 1.78 -4.72 13.62
CA ILE A 77 1.31 -5.89 12.85
C ILE A 77 -0.21 -5.91 12.74
N ARG A 78 -0.91 -5.72 13.85
CA ARG A 78 -2.38 -5.75 13.86
C ARG A 78 -2.97 -4.60 13.06
N ALA A 79 -2.40 -3.40 13.19
CA ALA A 79 -2.84 -2.24 12.40
C ALA A 79 -2.61 -2.46 10.91
N THR A 80 -1.47 -3.04 10.54
CA THR A 80 -1.14 -3.34 9.14
C THR A 80 -2.16 -4.32 8.56
N ASP A 81 -2.49 -5.38 9.28
CA ASP A 81 -3.48 -6.35 8.84
C ASP A 81 -4.86 -5.70 8.72
N TYR A 82 -5.28 -4.96 9.73
CA TYR A 82 -6.58 -4.30 9.76
C TYR A 82 -6.76 -3.34 8.55
N CYS A 83 -5.74 -2.53 8.27
CA CYS A 83 -5.77 -1.59 7.16
C CYS A 83 -5.81 -2.29 5.80
N GLY A 84 -5.40 -3.54 5.74
CA GLY A 84 -5.43 -4.33 4.51
C GLY A 84 -6.76 -5.03 4.26
N VAL A 85 -7.55 -5.30 5.32
CA VAL A 85 -8.81 -6.06 5.18
C VAL A 85 -10.06 -5.19 5.27
N ARG A 86 -9.91 -3.89 5.59
CA ARG A 86 -11.03 -2.95 5.66
C ARG A 86 -10.86 -1.85 4.64
N SER A 87 -11.99 -1.31 4.17
CA SER A 87 -11.99 -0.17 3.26
C SER A 87 -12.19 1.13 4.01
N GLY A 88 -11.52 2.20 3.58
CA GLY A 88 -11.76 3.54 4.09
C GLY A 88 -13.17 4.07 3.84
N ARG A 89 -13.91 3.42 2.91
CA ARG A 89 -15.33 3.72 2.68
C ARG A 89 -16.20 3.30 3.83
N ASP A 90 -15.79 2.24 4.55
CA ASP A 90 -16.61 1.62 5.60
C ASP A 90 -16.19 2.04 7.00
N VAL A 91 -14.90 2.33 7.20
CA VAL A 91 -14.35 2.65 8.53
C VAL A 91 -13.34 3.77 8.43
N ASP A 92 -13.17 4.51 9.53
CA ASP A 92 -12.10 5.49 9.65
C ASP A 92 -10.86 4.77 10.19
N LYS A 93 -10.02 4.32 9.29
CA LYS A 93 -8.79 3.59 9.64
C LYS A 93 -7.82 4.45 10.44
N TRP A 94 -7.83 5.75 10.22
CA TRP A 94 -6.95 6.65 10.92
C TRP A 94 -7.22 6.62 12.43
N LYS A 95 -8.50 6.66 12.81
CA LYS A 95 -8.89 6.56 14.21
C LYS A 95 -8.63 5.17 14.79
N LYS A 96 -8.81 4.12 13.99
CA LYS A 96 -8.69 2.74 14.46
C LYS A 96 -7.24 2.30 14.60
N CYS A 97 -6.33 2.80 13.78
CA CYS A 97 -4.95 2.34 13.71
C CYS A 97 -3.96 3.24 14.45
N ILE A 98 -4.38 4.44 14.83
CA ILE A 98 -3.47 5.43 15.45
C ILE A 98 -3.96 5.94 16.79
#